data_b036fef5e7151836c20b83386117c884
#
_entry.id   b036fef5e7151836c20b83386117c884
#
_cell.length_a   1.000
_cell.length_b   1.000
_cell.length_c   1.000
_cell.angle_alpha   90.00
_cell.angle_beta   90.00
_cell.angle_gamma   90.00
#
_symmetry.space_group_name_H-M   'P 1'
#
loop_
_entity.id
_entity.type
_entity.pdbx_description
1 polymer ?
#
loop_
_entity_poly.entity_id
_entity_poly.type
_entity_poly.pdbx_seq_one_letter_code
_entity_poly.pdbx_strand_id
1 'polypeptide(L)'
;MPELPEVETIMRGISPFLEGATIKKIKLNRADLRWPFPENFASRVREAKVLNLKRRSKYILVDLSTGETLLIHLGMSGKILVSGSKIGNYFYESSKRSYHDHVIFELNDGTKITYNDPRRFGAMDLAKTNDVNNHKFLEKLGPEPLGNNFNTDYLKT
;
A
#
# COMPACT_ATOMS: atom_id res chain seq x y z
N MET A 1 -0.34 5.02 15.95
CA MET A 1 -0.98 5.04 14.64
C MET A 1 -0.33 6.11 13.76
N PRO A 2 0.05 5.79 12.53
CA PRO A 2 0.64 6.81 11.67
C PRO A 2 -0.35 7.93 11.39
N GLU A 3 0.14 9.15 11.53
CA GLU A 3 -0.64 10.32 11.21
C GLU A 3 -0.59 10.62 9.71
N LEU A 4 -1.44 11.53 9.24
CA LEU A 4 -1.47 11.89 7.83
C LEU A 4 -0.10 12.25 7.26
N PRO A 5 0.69 13.12 7.92
CA PRO A 5 2.02 13.45 7.38
C PRO A 5 2.94 12.25 7.32
N GLU A 6 2.84 11.31 8.27
CA GLU A 6 3.66 10.11 8.27
C GLU A 6 3.27 9.18 7.12
N VAL A 7 1.98 9.04 6.84
CA VAL A 7 1.50 8.21 5.73
C VAL A 7 1.98 8.80 4.41
N GLU A 8 1.90 10.11 4.26
CA GLU A 8 2.39 10.80 3.07
C GLU A 8 3.88 10.57 2.89
N THR A 9 4.66 10.65 3.96
CA THR A 9 6.10 10.42 3.91
C THR A 9 6.42 8.99 3.50
N ILE A 10 5.71 8.02 4.06
CA ILE A 10 5.90 6.61 3.70
C ILE A 10 5.57 6.40 2.23
N MET A 11 4.45 6.93 1.77
CA MET A 11 4.06 6.79 0.37
C MET A 11 5.12 7.37 -0.56
N ARG A 12 5.62 8.56 -0.25
CA ARG A 12 6.66 9.20 -1.06
C ARG A 12 7.97 8.42 -1.02
N GLY A 13 8.26 7.77 0.10
CA GLY A 13 9.46 6.98 0.23
C GLY A 13 9.44 5.70 -0.58
N ILE A 14 8.28 5.08 -0.73
CA ILE A 14 8.16 3.83 -1.49
C ILE A 14 7.85 4.05 -2.96
N SER A 15 7.33 5.22 -3.34
CA SER A 15 6.95 5.50 -4.73
C SER A 15 8.09 5.29 -5.72
N PRO A 16 9.33 5.74 -5.46
CA PRO A 16 10.41 5.54 -6.43
C PRO A 16 10.70 4.06 -6.73
N PHE A 17 10.42 3.17 -5.79
CA PHE A 17 10.67 1.75 -5.97
C PHE A 17 9.50 1.05 -6.63
N LEU A 18 8.29 1.54 -6.40
CA LEU A 18 7.07 0.90 -6.87
C LEU A 18 6.60 1.43 -8.22
N GLU A 19 6.61 2.73 -8.43
CA GLU A 19 6.05 3.29 -9.66
C GLU A 19 6.83 2.82 -10.89
N GLY A 20 6.11 2.24 -11.84
CA GLY A 20 6.71 1.69 -13.04
C GLY A 20 7.20 0.26 -12.90
N ALA A 21 7.24 -0.28 -11.70
CA ALA A 21 7.68 -1.65 -11.48
C ALA A 21 6.54 -2.63 -11.73
N THR A 22 6.91 -3.88 -12.03
CA THR A 22 5.93 -4.97 -12.16
C THR A 22 6.02 -5.83 -10.92
N ILE A 23 4.89 -6.17 -10.34
CA ILE A 23 4.83 -7.07 -9.20
C ILE A 23 5.00 -8.49 -9.74
N LYS A 24 6.18 -9.06 -9.52
CA LYS A 24 6.47 -10.41 -10.02
C LYS A 24 5.66 -11.45 -9.27
N LYS A 25 5.61 -11.31 -7.95
CA LYS A 25 4.81 -12.19 -7.11
C LYS A 25 4.53 -11.53 -5.76
N ILE A 26 3.58 -12.08 -5.04
CA ILE A 26 3.24 -11.66 -3.70
C ILE A 26 3.23 -12.89 -2.81
N LYS A 27 3.81 -12.77 -1.64
CA LYS A 27 3.79 -13.83 -0.64
C LYS A 27 2.92 -13.36 0.52
N LEU A 28 1.89 -14.15 0.82
CA LEU A 28 0.99 -13.90 1.94
C LEU A 28 1.35 -14.87 3.04
N ASN A 29 1.84 -14.35 4.15
CA ASN A 29 2.23 -15.17 5.30
C ASN A 29 1.08 -15.43 6.25
N ARG A 30 -0.07 -14.81 6.01
CA ARG A 30 -1.34 -15.07 6.69
C ARG A 30 -2.48 -14.80 5.72
N ALA A 31 -3.68 -15.18 6.15
CA ALA A 31 -4.88 -14.99 5.33
C ALA A 31 -5.56 -13.65 5.57
N ASP A 32 -5.16 -12.94 6.61
CA ASP A 32 -5.84 -11.71 7.01
C ASP A 32 -4.91 -10.74 7.72
N LEU A 33 -5.41 -9.53 7.87
CA LEU A 33 -4.91 -8.54 8.81
C LEU A 33 -6.08 -8.22 9.76
N ARG A 34 -6.53 -6.97 9.79
CA ARG A 34 -7.75 -6.63 10.52
C ARG A 34 -8.96 -7.33 9.90
N TRP A 35 -8.96 -7.44 8.56
CA TRP A 35 -9.97 -8.16 7.80
C TRP A 35 -9.28 -9.13 6.85
N PRO A 36 -9.98 -10.14 6.37
CA PRO A 36 -9.41 -11.05 5.37
C PRO A 36 -8.93 -10.28 4.14
N PHE A 37 -7.86 -10.79 3.52
CA PHE A 37 -7.42 -10.25 2.24
C PHE A 37 -8.48 -10.52 1.17
N PRO A 38 -8.47 -9.73 0.08
CA PRO A 38 -9.43 -9.97 -0.99
C PRO A 38 -9.23 -11.35 -1.59
N GLU A 39 -10.32 -11.92 -2.10
CA GLU A 39 -10.28 -13.21 -2.75
C GLU A 39 -9.32 -13.19 -3.93
N ASN A 40 -8.50 -14.23 -4.04
CA ASN A 40 -7.51 -14.36 -5.11
C ASN A 40 -6.50 -13.20 -5.13
N PHE A 41 -6.19 -12.66 -3.97
CA PHE A 41 -5.33 -11.49 -3.85
C PHE A 41 -4.01 -11.69 -4.59
N ALA A 42 -3.31 -12.79 -4.32
CA ALA A 42 -2.01 -13.03 -4.94
C ALA A 42 -2.09 -13.09 -6.46
N SER A 43 -3.06 -13.82 -7.00
CA SER A 43 -3.19 -13.93 -8.46
C SER A 43 -3.64 -12.63 -9.12
N ARG A 44 -4.41 -11.83 -8.41
CA ARG A 44 -4.92 -10.57 -8.97
C ARG A 44 -3.84 -9.49 -9.05
N VAL A 45 -2.82 -9.53 -8.19
CA VAL A 45 -1.74 -8.54 -8.25
C VAL A 45 -0.51 -9.05 -8.97
N ARG A 46 -0.39 -10.35 -9.16
CA ARG A 46 0.78 -10.92 -9.83
C ARG A 46 0.84 -10.45 -11.28
N GLU A 47 2.02 -10.05 -11.71
CA GLU A 47 2.30 -9.51 -13.05
C GLU A 47 1.67 -8.14 -13.30
N ALA A 48 1.06 -7.52 -12.28
CA ALA A 48 0.52 -6.18 -12.45
C ALA A 48 1.65 -5.15 -12.41
N LYS A 49 1.55 -4.16 -13.28
CA LYS A 49 2.46 -3.02 -13.25
C LYS A 49 1.87 -1.94 -12.36
N VAL A 50 2.70 -1.35 -11.54
CA VAL A 50 2.30 -0.23 -10.69
C VAL A 50 2.34 1.04 -11.52
N LEU A 51 1.21 1.69 -11.66
CA LEU A 51 1.10 2.91 -12.46
C LEU A 51 1.47 4.14 -11.66
N ASN A 52 0.89 4.29 -10.49
CA ASN A 52 1.21 5.38 -9.60
C ASN A 52 0.74 5.07 -8.19
N LEU A 53 1.21 5.87 -7.24
CA LEU A 53 0.74 5.84 -5.86
C LEU A 53 0.13 7.18 -5.52
N LYS A 54 -0.90 7.16 -4.69
CA LYS A 54 -1.49 8.36 -4.15
C LYS A 54 -2.01 8.06 -2.75
N ARG A 55 -2.32 9.12 -2.01
CA ARG A 55 -2.83 9.00 -0.65
C ARG A 55 -4.24 9.57 -0.59
N ARG A 56 -5.07 8.90 0.16
CA ARG A 56 -6.37 9.42 0.53
C ARG A 56 -6.58 9.19 2.01
N SER A 57 -6.65 10.28 2.79
CA SER A 57 -6.64 10.20 4.25
C SER A 57 -5.44 9.36 4.71
N LYS A 58 -5.65 8.33 5.49
CA LYS A 58 -4.58 7.46 5.99
C LYS A 58 -4.41 6.20 5.15
N TYR A 59 -4.96 6.20 3.94
CA TYR A 59 -4.84 5.08 3.02
C TYR A 59 -3.84 5.40 1.93
N ILE A 60 -3.01 4.42 1.59
CA ILE A 60 -2.15 4.48 0.41
C ILE A 60 -2.88 3.73 -0.69
N LEU A 61 -2.98 4.35 -1.86
CA LEU A 61 -3.65 3.78 -3.01
C LEU A 61 -2.61 3.51 -4.09
N VAL A 62 -2.53 2.26 -4.52
CA VAL A 62 -1.58 1.82 -5.54
C VAL A 62 -2.37 1.43 -6.78
N ASP A 63 -2.34 2.27 -7.80
CA ASP A 63 -3.07 1.99 -9.04
C ASP A 63 -2.30 0.99 -9.88
N LEU A 64 -2.97 -0.08 -10.30
CA LEU A 64 -2.37 -1.17 -11.04
C LEU A 64 -2.84 -1.21 -12.48
N SER A 65 -2.00 -1.76 -13.35
CA SER A 65 -2.32 -1.89 -14.79
C SER A 65 -3.50 -2.81 -15.06
N THR A 66 -3.91 -3.59 -14.08
CA THR A 66 -5.06 -4.48 -14.19
C THR A 66 -6.40 -3.75 -14.16
N GLY A 67 -6.40 -2.46 -13.83
CA GLY A 67 -7.63 -1.71 -13.62
C GLY A 67 -8.12 -1.75 -12.18
N GLU A 68 -7.34 -2.35 -11.31
CA GLU A 68 -7.64 -2.36 -9.88
C GLU A 68 -6.67 -1.46 -9.12
N THR A 69 -7.08 -1.04 -7.95
CA THR A 69 -6.28 -0.24 -7.04
C THR A 69 -6.13 -0.99 -5.73
N LEU A 70 -4.89 -1.12 -5.28
CA LEU A 70 -4.59 -1.71 -3.98
C LEU A 70 -4.70 -0.63 -2.92
N LEU A 71 -5.51 -0.88 -1.90
CA LEU A 71 -5.68 0.02 -0.77
C LEU A 71 -4.91 -0.53 0.41
N ILE A 72 -4.09 0.30 1.03
CA ILE A 72 -3.27 -0.10 2.19
C ILE A 72 -3.53 0.85 3.33
N HIS A 73 -3.88 0.32 4.49
CA HIS A 73 -3.99 1.07 5.73
C HIS A 73 -3.01 0.50 6.74
N LEU A 74 -2.18 1.36 7.34
CA LEU A 74 -1.10 0.89 8.21
C LEU A 74 -1.57 0.53 9.62
N GLY A 75 -2.78 0.91 9.98
CA GLY A 75 -3.27 0.65 11.33
C GLY A 75 -2.46 1.39 12.37
N MET A 76 -2.19 0.74 13.48
CA MET A 76 -1.44 1.36 14.59
C MET A 76 0.05 1.05 14.54
N SER A 77 0.44 -0.08 14.00
CA SER A 77 1.83 -0.53 14.03
C SER A 77 2.35 -0.98 12.67
N GLY A 78 1.57 -0.77 11.62
CA GLY A 78 1.99 -1.18 10.29
C GLY A 78 3.11 -0.32 9.76
N LYS A 79 4.03 -0.95 9.05
CA LYS A 79 5.11 -0.25 8.37
C LYS A 79 5.47 -0.99 7.10
N ILE A 80 6.08 -0.27 6.19
CA ILE A 80 6.48 -0.81 4.90
C ILE A 80 7.99 -0.72 4.81
N LEU A 81 8.61 -1.87 4.56
CA LEU A 81 10.06 -2.00 4.51
C LEU A 81 10.45 -2.32 3.08
N VAL A 82 11.54 -1.71 2.64
CA VAL A 82 12.04 -1.90 1.28
C VAL A 82 13.41 -2.57 1.36
N SER A 83 13.58 -3.66 0.63
CA SER A 83 14.86 -4.38 0.59
C SER A 83 15.12 -4.87 -0.82
N GLY A 84 16.35 -5.28 -1.10
CA GLY A 84 16.75 -5.83 -2.39
C GLY A 84 18.08 -5.34 -2.84
N SER A 85 18.55 -5.87 -3.97
CA SER A 85 19.90 -5.63 -4.45
C SER A 85 20.21 -4.17 -4.77
N LYS A 86 19.21 -3.39 -5.16
CA LYS A 86 19.42 -1.99 -5.54
C LYS A 86 19.46 -1.04 -4.35
N ILE A 87 19.03 -1.48 -3.18
CA ILE A 87 18.87 -0.62 -2.02
C ILE A 87 19.98 -0.82 -1.03
N GLY A 88 20.59 -1.99 -1.04
CA GLY A 88 21.57 -2.35 -0.04
C GLY A 88 20.93 -2.38 1.34
N ASN A 89 21.61 -1.81 2.32
CA ASN A 89 21.16 -1.90 3.70
C ASN A 89 20.51 -0.63 4.22
N TYR A 90 20.16 0.29 3.35
CA TYR A 90 19.65 1.58 3.78
C TYR A 90 18.32 1.51 4.50
N PHE A 91 17.41 0.71 3.98
CA PHE A 91 16.05 0.69 4.49
C PHE A 91 15.74 -0.54 5.31
N TYR A 92 16.49 -1.61 5.10
CA TYR A 92 16.17 -2.88 5.74
C TYR A 92 17.43 -3.72 5.84
N GLU A 93 18.01 -3.74 7.01
CA GLU A 93 19.28 -4.43 7.20
C GLU A 93 19.14 -5.93 7.39
N SER A 94 18.00 -6.36 7.89
CA SER A 94 17.81 -7.76 8.22
C SER A 94 17.36 -8.53 7.00
N SER A 95 18.08 -9.59 6.68
CA SER A 95 17.65 -10.56 5.69
C SER A 95 16.69 -11.59 6.31
N LYS A 96 16.55 -11.58 7.61
CA LYS A 96 15.69 -12.53 8.31
C LYS A 96 14.25 -12.09 8.26
N ARG A 97 13.39 -13.06 8.00
CA ARG A 97 11.96 -12.82 8.05
C ARG A 97 11.53 -12.57 9.49
N SER A 98 10.72 -11.54 9.69
CA SER A 98 10.10 -11.28 10.98
C SER A 98 8.76 -12.02 11.05
N TYR A 99 8.33 -12.40 12.27
CA TYR A 99 7.00 -12.93 12.49
C TYR A 99 5.89 -12.02 12.01
N HIS A 100 6.19 -10.73 11.93
CA HIS A 100 5.20 -9.71 11.61
C HIS A 100 5.25 -9.27 10.15
N ASP A 101 6.05 -9.93 9.33
CA ASP A 101 6.08 -9.70 7.89
C ASP A 101 4.94 -10.48 7.25
N HIS A 102 3.82 -9.80 7.05
CA HIS A 102 2.59 -10.47 6.63
C HIS A 102 2.41 -10.54 5.12
N VAL A 103 2.88 -9.55 4.41
CA VAL A 103 2.75 -9.47 2.96
C VAL A 103 4.08 -9.02 2.38
N ILE A 104 4.57 -9.76 1.39
CA ILE A 104 5.81 -9.41 0.70
C ILE A 104 5.55 -9.36 -0.79
N PHE A 105 5.73 -8.16 -1.37
CA PHE A 105 5.66 -7.98 -2.83
C PHE A 105 7.07 -8.07 -3.38
N GLU A 106 7.29 -8.96 -4.32
CA GLU A 106 8.56 -9.04 -5.02
C GLU A 106 8.41 -8.40 -6.39
N LEU A 107 9.23 -7.40 -6.66
CA LEU A 107 9.19 -6.66 -7.91
C LEU A 107 10.12 -7.29 -8.93
N ASN A 108 9.92 -6.93 -10.19
CA ASN A 108 10.67 -7.52 -11.30
C ASN A 108 12.17 -7.23 -11.27
N ASP A 109 12.61 -6.22 -10.52
CA ASP A 109 14.03 -5.89 -10.39
C ASP A 109 14.67 -6.51 -9.15
N GLY A 110 13.96 -7.36 -8.42
CA GLY A 110 14.43 -7.99 -7.20
C GLY A 110 14.16 -7.22 -5.92
N THR A 111 13.62 -6.02 -6.03
CA THR A 111 13.21 -5.26 -4.85
C THR A 111 12.06 -5.95 -4.15
N LYS A 112 12.08 -5.97 -2.83
CA LYS A 112 10.99 -6.52 -2.03
C LYS A 112 10.38 -5.42 -1.20
N ILE A 113 9.06 -5.36 -1.22
CA ILE A 113 8.26 -4.42 -0.43
C ILE A 113 7.52 -5.25 0.60
N THR A 114 7.85 -5.06 1.86
CA THR A 114 7.32 -5.89 2.94
C THR A 114 6.39 -5.08 3.83
N TYR A 115 5.19 -5.59 4.04
CA TYR A 115 4.25 -5.02 5.00
C TYR A 115 4.42 -5.75 6.33
N ASN A 116 4.82 -5.01 7.34
CA ASN A 116 5.08 -5.53 8.69
C ASN A 116 4.11 -4.87 9.66
N ASP A 117 3.42 -5.67 10.48
CA ASP A 117 2.38 -5.14 11.36
C ASP A 117 2.18 -6.05 12.57
N PRO A 118 2.88 -5.79 13.68
CA PRO A 118 2.76 -6.64 14.88
C PRO A 118 1.34 -6.75 15.41
N ARG A 119 0.56 -5.68 15.36
CA ARG A 119 -0.79 -5.69 15.92
C ARG A 119 -1.87 -6.09 14.93
N ARG A 120 -1.55 -6.13 13.64
CA ARG A 120 -2.47 -6.54 12.57
C ARG A 120 -3.75 -5.70 12.52
N PHE A 121 -3.65 -4.43 12.89
CA PHE A 121 -4.77 -3.50 12.81
C PHE A 121 -4.83 -2.78 11.46
N GLY A 122 -3.86 -3.02 10.59
CA GLY A 122 -3.89 -2.51 9.25
C GLY A 122 -4.83 -3.30 8.37
N ALA A 123 -4.91 -2.91 7.11
CA ALA A 123 -5.79 -3.56 6.16
C ALA A 123 -5.26 -3.41 4.74
N MET A 124 -5.59 -4.38 3.90
CA MET A 124 -5.35 -4.30 2.46
C MET A 124 -6.58 -4.82 1.74
N ASP A 125 -6.93 -4.18 0.64
CA ASP A 125 -8.02 -4.63 -0.20
C ASP A 125 -7.78 -4.17 -1.63
N LEU A 126 -8.56 -4.68 -2.55
CA LEU A 126 -8.53 -4.29 -3.96
C LEU A 126 -9.89 -3.74 -4.35
N ALA A 127 -9.88 -2.72 -5.19
CA ALA A 127 -11.09 -2.15 -5.75
C ALA A 127 -10.84 -1.79 -7.20
N LYS A 128 -11.89 -1.71 -8.01
CA LYS A 128 -11.73 -1.20 -9.37
C LYS A 128 -11.30 0.25 -9.30
N THR A 129 -10.30 0.62 -10.07
CA THR A 129 -9.73 1.96 -10.02
C THR A 129 -10.78 3.04 -10.27
N ASN A 130 -11.66 2.82 -11.24
CA ASN A 130 -12.68 3.81 -11.58
C ASN A 130 -13.84 3.86 -10.57
N ASP A 131 -13.83 3.00 -9.58
CA ASP A 131 -14.89 2.93 -8.56
C ASP A 131 -14.32 2.95 -7.15
N VAL A 132 -13.05 3.31 -7.00
CA VAL A 132 -12.33 3.18 -5.72
C VAL A 132 -12.94 4.05 -4.62
N ASN A 133 -13.49 5.21 -4.97
CA ASN A 133 -14.08 6.09 -3.98
C ASN A 133 -15.35 5.53 -3.33
N ASN A 134 -15.95 4.52 -3.95
CA ASN A 134 -17.12 3.85 -3.39
C ASN A 134 -16.75 2.64 -2.54
N HIS A 135 -15.46 2.34 -2.44
CA HIS A 135 -15.01 1.25 -1.58
C HIS A 135 -15.34 1.55 -0.12
N LYS A 136 -15.69 0.52 0.63
CA LYS A 136 -16.11 0.64 2.04
C LYS A 136 -15.10 1.37 2.92
N PHE A 137 -13.81 1.35 2.57
CA PHE A 137 -12.80 2.06 3.33
C PHE A 137 -12.86 3.56 3.11
N LEU A 138 -13.30 3.98 1.93
CA LEU A 138 -13.20 5.38 1.51
C LEU A 138 -14.54 6.11 1.43
N GLU A 139 -15.63 5.38 1.32
CA GLU A 139 -16.92 6.00 1.03
C GLU A 139 -17.40 7.00 2.09
N LYS A 140 -16.95 6.84 3.33
CA LYS A 140 -17.35 7.72 4.42
C LYS A 140 -16.32 8.79 4.73
N LEU A 141 -15.25 8.85 3.96
CA LEU A 141 -14.24 9.88 4.18
C LEU A 141 -14.72 11.21 3.61
N GLY A 142 -14.45 12.27 4.36
CA GLY A 142 -14.63 13.60 3.83
C GLY A 142 -13.51 13.98 2.86
N PRO A 143 -13.51 15.21 2.36
CA PRO A 143 -12.43 15.68 1.50
C PRO A 143 -11.08 15.59 2.21
N GLU A 144 -10.03 15.43 1.41
CA GLU A 144 -8.69 15.24 1.91
C GLU A 144 -8.13 16.53 2.52
N PRO A 145 -7.77 16.52 3.81
CA PRO A 145 -7.27 17.75 4.44
C PRO A 145 -5.88 18.16 4.00
N LEU A 146 -5.07 17.24 3.45
CA LEU A 146 -3.71 17.54 3.03
C LEU A 146 -3.47 17.35 1.55
N GLY A 147 -4.46 16.88 0.83
CA GLY A 147 -4.33 16.62 -0.60
C GLY A 147 -4.83 17.77 -1.44
N ASN A 148 -4.78 17.58 -2.75
CA ASN A 148 -5.24 18.58 -3.68
C ASN A 148 -6.72 18.91 -3.54
N ASN A 149 -7.49 18.01 -2.96
CA ASN A 149 -8.91 18.25 -2.75
C ASN A 149 -9.18 19.18 -1.58
N PHE A 150 -8.20 19.44 -0.76
CA PHE A 150 -8.33 20.43 0.30
C PHE A 150 -7.94 21.79 -0.26
N ASN A 151 -8.82 22.32 -1.06
CA ASN A 151 -8.60 23.56 -1.78
C ASN A 151 -9.92 24.31 -1.87
N THR A 152 -9.96 25.29 -2.77
CA THR A 152 -11.14 26.12 -2.96
C THR A 152 -12.41 25.31 -3.27
N ASP A 153 -12.27 24.25 -4.07
CA ASP A 153 -13.43 23.44 -4.42
C ASP A 153 -14.02 22.74 -3.22
N TYR A 154 -13.16 22.19 -2.38
CA TYR A 154 -13.62 21.58 -1.15
C TYR A 154 -14.31 22.62 -0.25
N LEU A 155 -13.71 23.78 -0.11
CA LEU A 155 -14.26 24.81 0.76
C LEU A 155 -15.60 25.34 0.28
N LYS A 156 -15.90 25.21 -1.01
CA LYS A 156 -17.16 25.63 -1.56
C LYS A 156 -18.28 24.60 -1.34
N THR A 157 -17.89 23.41 -1.05
CA THR A 157 -18.88 22.34 -0.82
C THR A 157 -19.18 22.20 0.65
#